data_8da829fc7d5e147f4356738f910114ed
#
_entry.id   8da829fc7d5e147f4356738f910114ed
#
_cell.length_a   1.000
_cell.length_b   1.000
_cell.length_c   1.000
_cell.angle_alpha   90.00
_cell.angle_beta   90.00
_cell.angle_gamma   90.00
#
_symmetry.space_group_name_H-M   'P 1'
#
loop_
_entity.id
_entity.type
_entity.pdbx_description
1 polymer ?
#
loop_
_entity_poly.entity_id
_entity_poly.type
_entity_poly.pdbx_seq_one_letter_code
_entity_poly.pdbx_strand_id
1 'polypeptide(L)'
;MIYTVSFNPSLDYVQDLDCVNLGYVNRTSGEKILPGGKGINVSMVLKNLGFENQALGFTAGFTGEVLKSMLRAKGVESDFIELDAGMTRINVKIRAKEETEINGQGPKISADALELLYQKLETLQEGDILVLAGSIPESMPQSAYMDIMKRLQDKKLKIVVDATRDLLVNVLPYKPFMIKPNNFELGEIFGVEIKDKDDVCKYARKLQEQGARNVLVSMAGDGAVLLAEDGSEYRAEAPKGTVKNSVGAGDSMVAGFIAGYLITDGGADAYRNAFEMGVCTGSASAFSEELATKEEVEGLYVKTFGKK
;
A
#
# COMPACT_ATOMS: atom_id res chain seq x y z
N MET A 1 12.53 -11.09 -6.64
CA MET A 1 11.33 -10.55 -7.31
C MET A 1 10.43 -9.85 -6.29
N ILE A 2 9.54 -8.93 -6.70
CA ILE A 2 8.57 -8.28 -5.81
C ILE A 2 7.16 -8.74 -6.20
N TYR A 3 6.38 -9.15 -5.22
CA TYR A 3 4.99 -9.55 -5.39
C TYR A 3 4.09 -8.69 -4.50
N THR A 4 2.96 -8.24 -5.02
CA THR A 4 1.95 -7.51 -4.25
C THR A 4 0.63 -8.27 -4.25
N VAL A 5 -0.02 -8.37 -3.10
CA VAL A 5 -1.33 -9.03 -2.99
C VAL A 5 -2.40 -7.99 -2.71
N SER A 6 -3.41 -7.97 -3.56
CA SER A 6 -4.67 -7.25 -3.35
C SER A 6 -5.82 -8.25 -3.31
N PHE A 7 -6.38 -8.53 -2.13
CA PHE A 7 -7.53 -9.43 -2.05
C PHE A 7 -8.78 -8.88 -2.73
N ASN A 8 -8.92 -7.56 -2.77
CA ASN A 8 -10.10 -6.90 -3.31
C ASN A 8 -9.72 -5.67 -4.16
N PRO A 9 -9.02 -5.87 -5.30
CA PRO A 9 -8.70 -4.78 -6.21
C PRO A 9 -9.98 -4.14 -6.77
N SER A 10 -9.85 -2.96 -7.35
CA SER A 10 -11.00 -2.19 -7.85
C SER A 10 -10.70 -1.48 -9.17
N LEU A 11 -11.76 -1.06 -9.83
CA LEU A 11 -11.74 0.09 -10.72
C LEU A 11 -12.23 1.29 -9.92
N ASP A 12 -11.42 2.33 -9.79
CA ASP A 12 -11.79 3.55 -9.11
C ASP A 12 -12.34 4.54 -10.13
N TYR A 13 -13.66 4.77 -10.10
CA TYR A 13 -14.35 5.71 -10.97
C TYR A 13 -14.40 7.08 -10.30
N VAL A 14 -13.53 7.96 -10.74
CA VAL A 14 -13.40 9.32 -10.23
C VAL A 14 -14.31 10.25 -11.01
N GLN A 15 -15.13 11.02 -10.31
CA GLN A 15 -16.09 11.96 -10.87
C GLN A 15 -15.90 13.34 -10.26
N ASP A 16 -15.66 14.35 -11.09
CA ASP A 16 -15.54 15.74 -10.67
C ASP A 16 -16.91 16.42 -10.79
N LEU A 17 -17.37 17.04 -9.69
CA LEU A 17 -18.64 17.78 -9.60
C LEU A 17 -18.42 19.08 -8.79
N ASP A 18 -19.20 20.09 -9.10
CA ASP A 18 -19.24 21.30 -8.24
C ASP A 18 -19.83 21.01 -6.85
N CYS A 19 -20.92 20.23 -6.83
CA CYS A 19 -21.59 19.76 -5.62
C CYS A 19 -22.42 18.51 -5.91
N VAL A 20 -22.73 17.76 -4.85
CA VAL A 20 -23.68 16.64 -4.90
C VAL A 20 -25.03 17.06 -4.37
N ASN A 21 -26.06 17.01 -5.22
CA ASN A 21 -27.44 17.31 -4.87
C ASN A 21 -28.22 16.00 -4.70
N LEU A 22 -28.54 15.64 -3.46
CA LEU A 22 -29.30 14.41 -3.17
C LEU A 22 -30.73 14.50 -3.72
N GLY A 23 -31.18 13.44 -4.38
CA GLY A 23 -32.50 13.37 -4.97
C GLY A 23 -32.65 14.03 -6.36
N TYR A 24 -31.57 14.58 -6.89
CA TYR A 24 -31.54 15.22 -8.21
C TYR A 24 -30.53 14.56 -9.16
N VAL A 25 -30.67 14.83 -10.45
CA VAL A 25 -29.67 14.45 -11.46
C VAL A 25 -28.46 15.35 -11.29
N ASN A 26 -27.31 14.75 -10.99
CA ASN A 26 -26.00 15.41 -10.98
C ASN A 26 -25.31 15.10 -12.32
N ARG A 27 -24.55 16.07 -12.85
CA ARG A 27 -23.74 15.90 -14.06
C ARG A 27 -22.30 16.24 -13.74
N THR A 28 -21.40 15.32 -14.12
CA THR A 28 -19.97 15.45 -13.92
C THR A 28 -19.39 16.53 -14.87
N SER A 29 -18.39 17.24 -14.41
CA SER A 29 -17.57 18.12 -15.23
C SER A 29 -16.32 17.41 -15.78
N GLY A 30 -15.90 16.31 -15.13
CA GLY A 30 -14.81 15.44 -15.53
C GLY A 30 -14.99 14.05 -14.95
N GLU A 31 -14.43 13.05 -15.64
CA GLU A 31 -14.48 11.67 -15.16
C GLU A 31 -13.28 10.87 -15.65
N LYS A 32 -12.83 9.93 -14.84
CA LYS A 32 -11.76 8.98 -15.20
C LYS A 32 -11.91 7.66 -14.43
N ILE A 33 -11.43 6.58 -15.03
CA ILE A 33 -11.34 5.27 -14.39
C ILE A 33 -9.86 4.96 -14.17
N LEU A 34 -9.51 4.56 -12.96
CA LEU A 34 -8.15 4.20 -12.57
C LEU A 34 -8.12 2.79 -11.97
N PRO A 35 -7.03 2.03 -12.15
CA PRO A 35 -6.81 0.84 -11.35
C PRO A 35 -6.72 1.21 -9.87
N GLY A 36 -7.34 0.43 -9.00
CA GLY A 36 -7.39 0.72 -7.57
C GLY A 36 -7.14 -0.51 -6.70
N GLY A 37 -6.90 -0.24 -5.43
CA GLY A 37 -6.52 -1.22 -4.40
C GLY A 37 -5.09 -1.00 -3.93
N LYS A 38 -4.85 -1.13 -2.61
CA LYS A 38 -3.55 -0.80 -2.01
C LYS A 38 -2.37 -1.55 -2.65
N GLY A 39 -2.44 -2.88 -2.80
CA GLY A 39 -1.38 -3.65 -3.46
C GLY A 39 -1.20 -3.27 -4.94
N ILE A 40 -2.28 -2.91 -5.64
CA ILE A 40 -2.22 -2.40 -7.01
C ILE A 40 -1.48 -1.06 -7.06
N ASN A 41 -1.78 -0.15 -6.15
CA ASN A 41 -1.09 1.14 -6.05
C ASN A 41 0.42 0.93 -5.80
N VAL A 42 0.78 0.04 -4.87
CA VAL A 42 2.18 -0.33 -4.63
C VAL A 42 2.84 -0.86 -5.90
N SER A 43 2.18 -1.77 -6.64
CA SER A 43 2.70 -2.31 -7.91
C SER A 43 2.94 -1.23 -8.95
N MET A 44 1.98 -0.33 -9.14
CA MET A 44 2.08 0.76 -10.12
C MET A 44 3.24 1.70 -9.78
N VAL A 45 3.39 2.08 -8.50
CA VAL A 45 4.48 2.96 -8.06
C VAL A 45 5.84 2.28 -8.19
N LEU A 46 5.96 1.01 -7.82
CA LEU A 46 7.19 0.23 -8.03
C LEU A 46 7.57 0.21 -9.51
N LYS A 47 6.60 0.00 -10.40
CA LYS A 47 6.85 0.04 -11.85
C LYS A 47 7.27 1.42 -12.33
N ASN A 48 6.62 2.48 -11.86
CA ASN A 48 7.02 3.86 -12.15
C ASN A 48 8.47 4.13 -11.72
N LEU A 49 8.90 3.59 -10.56
CA LEU A 49 10.27 3.70 -10.06
C LEU A 49 11.27 2.79 -10.79
N GLY A 50 10.83 1.95 -11.72
CA GLY A 50 11.68 1.07 -12.54
C GLY A 50 11.92 -0.32 -11.95
N PHE A 51 11.11 -0.75 -10.98
CA PHE A 51 11.20 -2.07 -10.37
C PHE A 51 10.17 -3.03 -10.97
N GLU A 52 10.67 -4.16 -11.50
CA GLU A 52 9.79 -5.24 -11.94
C GLU A 52 9.09 -5.88 -10.75
N ASN A 53 7.79 -6.09 -10.90
CA ASN A 53 6.95 -6.66 -9.86
C ASN A 53 5.75 -7.37 -10.48
N GLN A 54 5.07 -8.19 -9.68
CA GLN A 54 3.88 -8.91 -10.10
C GLN A 54 2.73 -8.70 -9.11
N ALA A 55 1.58 -8.26 -9.61
CA ALA A 55 0.36 -8.11 -8.85
C ALA A 55 -0.42 -9.43 -8.79
N LEU A 56 -0.77 -9.86 -7.57
CA LEU A 56 -1.54 -11.07 -7.27
C LEU A 56 -2.85 -10.70 -6.55
N GLY A 57 -3.79 -11.62 -6.51
CA GLY A 57 -5.07 -11.47 -5.84
C GLY A 57 -6.21 -12.08 -6.64
N PHE A 58 -7.39 -11.47 -6.57
CA PHE A 58 -8.60 -12.01 -7.19
C PHE A 58 -9.24 -10.99 -8.12
N THR A 59 -9.70 -11.45 -9.28
CA THR A 59 -10.50 -10.67 -10.23
C THR A 59 -11.74 -11.45 -10.63
N ALA A 60 -12.77 -10.75 -11.11
CA ALA A 60 -14.01 -11.37 -11.59
C ALA A 60 -14.66 -10.52 -12.68
N GLY A 61 -15.29 -11.19 -13.64
CA GLY A 61 -16.14 -10.59 -14.66
C GLY A 61 -15.45 -9.54 -15.53
N PHE A 62 -16.23 -8.79 -16.29
CA PHE A 62 -15.70 -7.82 -17.26
C PHE A 62 -14.84 -6.72 -16.62
N THR A 63 -15.15 -6.30 -15.41
CA THR A 63 -14.37 -5.29 -14.67
C THR A 63 -12.99 -5.81 -14.27
N GLY A 64 -12.87 -7.12 -14.02
CA GLY A 64 -11.58 -7.78 -13.82
C GLY A 64 -10.73 -7.76 -15.07
N GLU A 65 -11.32 -8.03 -16.25
CA GLU A 65 -10.62 -7.93 -17.53
C GLU A 65 -10.14 -6.51 -17.84
N VAL A 66 -10.99 -5.51 -17.55
CA VAL A 66 -10.61 -4.10 -17.71
C VAL A 66 -9.44 -3.76 -16.81
N LEU A 67 -9.46 -4.17 -15.53
CA LEU A 67 -8.36 -3.94 -14.60
C LEU A 67 -7.06 -4.57 -15.09
N LYS A 68 -7.07 -5.85 -15.50
CA LYS A 68 -5.88 -6.54 -16.07
C LYS A 68 -5.34 -5.82 -17.31
N SER A 69 -6.23 -5.36 -18.19
CA SER A 69 -5.85 -4.61 -19.38
C SER A 69 -5.18 -3.27 -19.03
N MET A 70 -5.74 -2.53 -18.05
CA MET A 70 -5.17 -1.27 -17.60
C MET A 70 -3.79 -1.44 -16.95
N LEU A 71 -3.60 -2.47 -16.13
CA LEU A 71 -2.31 -2.79 -15.52
C LEU A 71 -1.27 -3.12 -16.58
N ARG A 72 -1.63 -3.96 -17.57
CA ARG A 72 -0.75 -4.28 -18.71
C ARG A 72 -0.36 -3.03 -19.49
N ALA A 73 -1.29 -2.12 -19.73
CA ALA A 73 -1.00 -0.86 -20.43
C ALA A 73 -0.02 0.05 -19.63
N LYS A 74 0.01 -0.08 -18.30
CA LYS A 74 0.99 0.59 -17.42
C LYS A 74 2.28 -0.24 -17.22
N GLY A 75 2.42 -1.37 -17.90
CA GLY A 75 3.59 -2.26 -17.81
C GLY A 75 3.69 -3.06 -16.50
N VAL A 76 2.60 -3.15 -15.72
CA VAL A 76 2.54 -3.97 -14.50
C VAL A 76 2.09 -5.37 -14.86
N GLU A 77 2.93 -6.36 -14.55
CA GLU A 77 2.58 -7.76 -14.69
C GLU A 77 1.59 -8.18 -13.60
N SER A 78 0.65 -9.04 -13.97
CA SER A 78 -0.35 -9.54 -13.03
C SER A 78 -0.67 -11.00 -13.25
N ASP A 79 -0.90 -11.73 -12.15
CA ASP A 79 -1.26 -13.14 -12.17
C ASP A 79 -2.38 -13.39 -11.15
N PHE A 80 -3.55 -12.82 -11.44
CA PHE A 80 -4.75 -12.92 -10.61
C PHE A 80 -5.41 -14.27 -10.75
N ILE A 81 -6.04 -14.72 -9.67
CA ILE A 81 -7.00 -15.82 -9.68
C ILE A 81 -8.32 -15.25 -10.16
N GLU A 82 -8.82 -15.79 -11.27
CA GLU A 82 -10.10 -15.41 -11.84
C GLU A 82 -11.23 -16.19 -11.14
N LEU A 83 -12.23 -15.47 -10.65
CA LEU A 83 -13.38 -16.05 -9.98
C LEU A 83 -14.53 -16.22 -10.97
N ASP A 84 -15.24 -17.35 -10.86
CA ASP A 84 -16.31 -17.75 -11.79
C ASP A 84 -17.55 -16.85 -11.72
N ALA A 85 -17.72 -16.09 -10.63
CA ALA A 85 -18.94 -15.32 -10.39
C ALA A 85 -18.66 -13.94 -9.77
N GLY A 86 -19.55 -13.02 -10.02
CA GLY A 86 -19.47 -11.65 -9.54
C GLY A 86 -18.68 -10.75 -10.48
N MET A 87 -18.18 -9.66 -9.95
CA MET A 87 -17.35 -8.71 -10.69
C MET A 87 -16.32 -8.05 -9.75
N THR A 88 -15.15 -7.77 -10.26
CA THR A 88 -14.19 -6.88 -9.59
C THR A 88 -14.88 -5.56 -9.27
N ARG A 89 -14.76 -5.10 -8.02
CA ARG A 89 -15.54 -3.96 -7.54
C ARG A 89 -15.20 -2.66 -8.29
N ILE A 90 -16.21 -1.80 -8.37
CA ILE A 90 -16.04 -0.41 -8.76
C ILE A 90 -16.23 0.43 -7.49
N ASN A 91 -15.26 1.28 -7.21
CA ASN A 91 -15.40 2.33 -6.22
C ASN A 91 -15.72 3.64 -6.95
N VAL A 92 -16.71 4.37 -6.47
CA VAL A 92 -17.02 5.71 -7.00
C VAL A 92 -16.39 6.74 -6.07
N LYS A 93 -15.54 7.59 -6.63
CA LYS A 93 -14.85 8.68 -5.92
C LYS A 93 -15.38 10.00 -6.43
N ILE A 94 -16.17 10.66 -5.64
CA ILE A 94 -16.79 11.95 -5.98
C ILE A 94 -15.90 13.06 -5.45
N ARG A 95 -15.32 13.85 -6.34
CA ARG A 95 -14.57 15.07 -6.04
C ARG A 95 -15.50 16.26 -6.20
N ALA A 96 -15.92 16.81 -5.06
CA ALA A 96 -16.74 18.00 -4.95
C ALA A 96 -16.16 18.90 -3.86
N LYS A 97 -16.98 19.79 -3.26
CA LYS A 97 -16.54 20.56 -2.07
C LYS A 97 -16.06 19.64 -0.95
N GLU A 98 -16.70 18.48 -0.81
CA GLU A 98 -16.30 17.41 0.09
C GLU A 98 -16.08 16.15 -0.74
N GLU A 99 -14.94 15.48 -0.51
CA GLU A 99 -14.68 14.19 -1.15
C GLU A 99 -15.58 13.13 -0.54
N THR A 100 -16.22 12.34 -1.40
CA THR A 100 -17.10 11.25 -0.98
C THR A 100 -16.72 9.97 -1.73
N GLU A 101 -16.57 8.87 -1.01
CA GLU A 101 -16.28 7.57 -1.58
C GLU A 101 -17.44 6.60 -1.35
N ILE A 102 -17.84 5.90 -2.43
CA ILE A 102 -18.79 4.79 -2.37
C ILE A 102 -18.02 3.54 -2.83
N ASN A 103 -17.67 2.69 -1.88
CA ASN A 103 -16.83 1.54 -2.12
C ASN A 103 -17.67 0.26 -2.33
N GLY A 104 -17.50 -0.37 -3.49
CA GLY A 104 -18.13 -1.66 -3.80
C GLY A 104 -17.57 -2.80 -2.93
N GLN A 105 -18.38 -3.82 -2.69
CA GLN A 105 -17.98 -4.98 -1.88
C GLN A 105 -17.00 -5.91 -2.63
N GLY A 106 -17.17 -6.01 -3.95
CA GLY A 106 -16.41 -6.95 -4.76
C GLY A 106 -16.99 -8.38 -4.79
N PRO A 107 -16.32 -9.31 -5.48
CA PRO A 107 -16.79 -10.67 -5.62
C PRO A 107 -16.60 -11.46 -4.32
N LYS A 108 -17.39 -12.52 -4.13
CA LYS A 108 -17.19 -13.47 -3.03
C LYS A 108 -16.02 -14.39 -3.38
N ILE A 109 -15.05 -14.47 -2.49
CA ILE A 109 -13.87 -15.33 -2.61
C ILE A 109 -14.16 -16.64 -1.88
N SER A 110 -14.15 -17.76 -2.61
CA SER A 110 -14.34 -19.08 -2.02
C SER A 110 -13.07 -19.57 -1.30
N ALA A 111 -13.23 -20.58 -0.45
CA ALA A 111 -12.10 -21.22 0.21
C ALA A 111 -11.13 -21.86 -0.80
N ASP A 112 -11.66 -22.43 -1.89
CA ASP A 112 -10.85 -23.04 -2.95
C ASP A 112 -10.03 -21.98 -3.70
N ALA A 113 -10.63 -20.83 -4.02
CA ALA A 113 -9.92 -19.71 -4.65
C ALA A 113 -8.82 -19.17 -3.73
N LEU A 114 -9.10 -19.06 -2.42
CA LEU A 114 -8.10 -18.66 -1.43
C LEU A 114 -6.94 -19.66 -1.34
N GLU A 115 -7.23 -20.96 -1.39
CA GLU A 115 -6.20 -22.00 -1.38
C GLU A 115 -5.32 -21.94 -2.64
N LEU A 116 -5.89 -21.62 -3.81
CA LEU A 116 -5.12 -21.39 -5.03
C LEU A 116 -4.12 -20.23 -4.86
N LEU A 117 -4.54 -19.15 -4.18
CA LEU A 117 -3.62 -18.04 -3.87
C LEU A 117 -2.51 -18.50 -2.92
N TYR A 118 -2.83 -19.25 -1.88
CA TYR A 118 -1.82 -19.80 -0.96
C TYR A 118 -0.79 -20.66 -1.70
N GLN A 119 -1.24 -21.59 -2.55
CA GLN A 119 -0.35 -22.43 -3.37
C GLN A 119 0.54 -21.58 -4.27
N LYS A 120 0.01 -20.53 -4.89
CA LYS A 120 0.78 -19.59 -5.69
C LYS A 120 1.85 -18.86 -4.84
N LEU A 121 1.52 -18.40 -3.66
CA LEU A 121 2.47 -17.76 -2.74
C LEU A 121 3.55 -18.74 -2.23
N GLU A 122 3.21 -20.01 -2.10
CA GLU A 122 4.18 -21.06 -1.73
C GLU A 122 5.25 -21.32 -2.80
N THR A 123 5.11 -20.82 -4.02
CA THR A 123 6.14 -20.89 -5.07
C THR A 123 7.23 -19.83 -4.95
N LEU A 124 7.02 -18.79 -4.14
CA LEU A 124 7.98 -17.71 -3.93
C LEU A 124 9.30 -18.25 -3.35
N GLN A 125 10.40 -17.59 -3.69
CA GLN A 125 11.75 -18.02 -3.37
C GLN A 125 12.40 -17.14 -2.29
N GLU A 126 13.44 -17.67 -1.63
CA GLU A 126 14.26 -16.91 -0.66
C GLU A 126 14.74 -15.58 -1.28
N GLY A 127 14.58 -14.50 -0.53
CA GLY A 127 14.96 -13.15 -0.96
C GLY A 127 13.87 -12.39 -1.70
N ASP A 128 12.79 -13.04 -2.14
CA ASP A 128 11.64 -12.33 -2.72
C ASP A 128 11.00 -11.39 -1.67
N ILE A 129 10.36 -10.33 -2.17
CA ILE A 129 9.58 -9.40 -1.36
C ILE A 129 8.10 -9.65 -1.62
N LEU A 130 7.33 -9.84 -0.56
CA LEU A 130 5.87 -9.97 -0.63
C LEU A 130 5.20 -8.81 0.10
N VAL A 131 4.34 -8.08 -0.59
CA VAL A 131 3.54 -7.00 -0.01
C VAL A 131 2.11 -7.48 0.19
N LEU A 132 1.65 -7.49 1.43
CA LEU A 132 0.27 -7.75 1.83
C LEU A 132 -0.37 -6.41 2.19
N ALA A 133 -1.23 -5.88 1.33
CA ALA A 133 -1.78 -4.53 1.51
C ALA A 133 -3.30 -4.47 1.28
N GLY A 134 -3.98 -3.75 2.17
CA GLY A 134 -5.41 -3.48 2.11
C GLY A 134 -6.25 -4.30 3.08
N SER A 135 -7.57 -4.15 2.96
CA SER A 135 -8.56 -4.85 3.78
C SER A 135 -8.82 -6.27 3.28
N ILE A 136 -9.23 -7.13 4.18
CA ILE A 136 -9.73 -8.48 3.87
C ILE A 136 -11.24 -8.38 3.62
N PRO A 137 -11.75 -8.88 2.46
CA PRO A 137 -13.18 -8.97 2.20
C PRO A 137 -13.91 -9.80 3.25
N GLU A 138 -15.18 -9.47 3.54
CA GLU A 138 -15.99 -10.21 4.51
C GLU A 138 -16.17 -11.70 4.16
N SER A 139 -16.07 -12.06 2.88
CA SER A 139 -16.16 -13.44 2.42
C SER A 139 -14.93 -14.30 2.76
N MET A 140 -13.84 -13.68 3.26
CA MET A 140 -12.60 -14.34 3.61
C MET A 140 -12.40 -14.38 5.13
N PRO A 141 -11.66 -15.37 5.65
CA PRO A 141 -11.28 -15.39 7.06
C PRO A 141 -10.39 -14.18 7.39
N GLN A 142 -10.70 -13.52 8.51
CA GLN A 142 -9.88 -12.39 8.99
C GLN A 142 -8.45 -12.79 9.36
N SER A 143 -8.18 -14.10 9.46
CA SER A 143 -6.84 -14.67 9.66
C SER A 143 -5.99 -14.75 8.39
N ALA A 144 -6.52 -14.40 7.20
CA ALA A 144 -5.85 -14.69 5.92
C ALA A 144 -4.40 -14.16 5.84
N TYR A 145 -4.12 -12.96 6.37
CA TYR A 145 -2.75 -12.44 6.42
C TYR A 145 -1.86 -13.27 7.36
N MET A 146 -2.37 -13.61 8.53
CA MET A 146 -1.69 -14.48 9.49
C MET A 146 -1.42 -15.87 8.89
N ASP A 147 -2.39 -16.43 8.18
CA ASP A 147 -2.27 -17.75 7.53
C ASP A 147 -1.20 -17.73 6.43
N ILE A 148 -1.13 -16.66 5.62
CA ILE A 148 -0.04 -16.45 4.65
C ILE A 148 1.31 -16.40 5.38
N MET A 149 1.44 -15.56 6.40
CA MET A 149 2.69 -15.42 7.14
C MET A 149 3.14 -16.76 7.75
N LYS A 150 2.21 -17.54 8.31
CA LYS A 150 2.48 -18.85 8.87
C LYS A 150 2.96 -19.87 7.82
N ARG A 151 2.32 -19.91 6.64
CA ARG A 151 2.69 -20.83 5.54
C ARG A 151 4.06 -20.51 4.97
N LEU A 152 4.45 -19.22 4.97
CA LEU A 152 5.67 -18.74 4.34
C LEU A 152 6.84 -18.54 5.34
N GLN A 153 6.68 -18.85 6.63
CA GLN A 153 7.67 -18.52 7.67
C GLN A 153 9.07 -19.07 7.40
N ASP A 154 9.18 -20.25 6.77
CA ASP A 154 10.45 -20.92 6.52
C ASP A 154 11.11 -20.49 5.18
N LYS A 155 10.44 -19.65 4.39
CA LYS A 155 10.91 -19.25 3.05
C LYS A 155 11.88 -18.06 3.04
N LYS A 156 12.14 -17.44 4.18
CA LYS A 156 13.03 -16.27 4.33
C LYS A 156 12.67 -15.12 3.37
N LEU A 157 11.39 -14.90 3.15
CA LEU A 157 10.89 -13.77 2.38
C LEU A 157 10.98 -12.48 3.20
N LYS A 158 11.04 -11.35 2.51
CA LYS A 158 10.82 -10.03 3.12
C LYS A 158 9.33 -9.68 2.99
N ILE A 159 8.52 -9.94 4.03
CA ILE A 159 7.09 -9.69 3.98
C ILE A 159 6.78 -8.30 4.56
N VAL A 160 6.17 -7.46 3.74
CA VAL A 160 5.73 -6.09 4.06
C VAL A 160 4.22 -6.13 4.26
N VAL A 161 3.74 -5.56 5.38
CA VAL A 161 2.30 -5.55 5.70
C VAL A 161 1.81 -4.12 5.89
N ASP A 162 0.85 -3.70 5.06
CA ASP A 162 0.10 -2.46 5.21
C ASP A 162 -1.38 -2.77 5.46
N ALA A 163 -1.68 -3.03 6.71
CA ALA A 163 -3.00 -3.41 7.20
C ALA A 163 -3.35 -2.62 8.46
N THR A 164 -4.63 -2.65 8.85
CA THR A 164 -5.13 -1.89 9.99
C THR A 164 -5.49 -2.79 11.16
N ARG A 165 -5.41 -2.25 12.39
CA ARG A 165 -5.92 -2.86 13.63
C ARG A 165 -5.46 -4.31 13.82
N ASP A 166 -6.40 -5.21 14.08
CA ASP A 166 -6.12 -6.63 14.36
C ASP A 166 -5.38 -7.35 13.23
N LEU A 167 -5.62 -6.95 11.97
CA LEU A 167 -4.92 -7.55 10.82
C LEU A 167 -3.41 -7.30 10.89
N LEU A 168 -3.00 -6.14 11.38
CA LEU A 168 -1.60 -5.80 11.56
C LEU A 168 -1.03 -6.48 12.82
N VAL A 169 -1.77 -6.44 13.94
CA VAL A 169 -1.28 -7.01 15.20
C VAL A 169 -1.11 -8.53 15.11
N ASN A 170 -2.04 -9.22 14.45
CA ASN A 170 -2.03 -10.69 14.32
C ASN A 170 -0.85 -11.23 13.50
N VAL A 171 -0.19 -10.42 12.68
CA VAL A 171 0.99 -10.86 11.90
C VAL A 171 2.32 -10.65 12.63
N LEU A 172 2.36 -9.86 13.71
CA LEU A 172 3.60 -9.53 14.43
C LEU A 172 4.37 -10.75 14.94
N PRO A 173 3.73 -11.81 15.48
CA PRO A 173 4.45 -13.01 15.91
C PRO A 173 5.24 -13.70 14.80
N TYR A 174 4.89 -13.47 13.54
CA TYR A 174 5.57 -14.02 12.36
C TYR A 174 6.68 -13.11 11.80
N LYS A 175 7.03 -12.05 12.53
CA LYS A 175 8.14 -11.14 12.27
C LYS A 175 8.13 -10.53 10.86
N PRO A 176 7.08 -9.78 10.47
CA PRO A 176 7.05 -9.08 9.18
C PRO A 176 8.31 -8.21 9.01
N PHE A 177 8.86 -8.18 7.79
CA PHE A 177 10.03 -7.36 7.48
C PHE A 177 9.74 -5.87 7.71
N MET A 178 8.56 -5.41 7.30
CA MET A 178 8.13 -4.03 7.55
C MET A 178 6.62 -3.97 7.73
N ILE A 179 6.18 -3.14 8.66
CA ILE A 179 4.77 -2.74 8.81
C ILE A 179 4.66 -1.23 8.65
N LYS A 180 3.52 -0.76 8.09
CA LYS A 180 3.30 0.68 7.92
C LYS A 180 1.95 1.14 8.46
N PRO A 181 1.77 1.34 9.75
CA PRO A 181 0.62 2.10 10.27
C PRO A 181 0.78 3.62 10.01
N ASN A 182 -0.31 4.36 9.99
CA ASN A 182 -0.25 5.80 10.21
C ASN A 182 -0.35 6.10 11.72
N ASN A 183 -0.19 7.38 12.10
CA ASN A 183 -0.24 7.80 13.51
C ASN A 183 -1.61 7.51 14.17
N PHE A 184 -2.71 7.61 13.42
CA PHE A 184 -4.05 7.28 13.94
C PHE A 184 -4.21 5.77 14.17
N GLU A 185 -3.82 4.95 13.20
CA GLU A 185 -3.83 3.49 13.30
C GLU A 185 -2.94 3.00 14.44
N LEU A 186 -1.76 3.62 14.61
CA LEU A 186 -0.88 3.34 15.75
C LEU A 186 -1.56 3.68 17.08
N GLY A 187 -2.21 4.83 17.15
CA GLY A 187 -3.00 5.24 18.33
C GLY A 187 -4.14 4.29 18.63
N GLU A 188 -4.88 3.84 17.62
CA GLU A 188 -5.98 2.87 17.77
C GLU A 188 -5.50 1.53 18.33
N ILE A 189 -4.34 1.02 17.88
CA ILE A 189 -3.76 -0.24 18.38
C ILE A 189 -3.51 -0.19 19.89
N PHE A 190 -3.07 0.94 20.39
CA PHE A 190 -2.72 1.09 21.82
C PHE A 190 -3.77 1.83 22.66
N GLY A 191 -4.89 2.26 22.06
CA GLY A 191 -5.94 3.00 22.74
C GLY A 191 -5.47 4.37 23.23
N VAL A 192 -4.59 5.07 22.50
CA VAL A 192 -3.99 6.35 22.86
C VAL A 192 -4.04 7.35 21.71
N GLU A 193 -3.93 8.62 22.02
CA GLU A 193 -3.67 9.67 21.05
C GLU A 193 -2.17 9.84 20.83
N ILE A 194 -1.71 9.76 19.59
CA ILE A 194 -0.32 10.02 19.19
C ILE A 194 -0.19 11.50 18.85
N LYS A 195 0.62 12.22 19.62
CA LYS A 195 0.71 13.69 19.55
C LYS A 195 1.90 14.16 18.72
N ASP A 196 3.01 13.44 18.79
CA ASP A 196 4.27 13.81 18.17
C ASP A 196 5.12 12.62 17.77
N LYS A 197 6.29 12.86 17.20
CA LYS A 197 7.22 11.82 16.77
C LYS A 197 7.84 11.03 17.94
N ASP A 198 7.88 11.58 19.15
CA ASP A 198 8.36 10.86 20.33
C ASP A 198 7.34 9.82 20.80
N ASP A 199 6.05 10.17 20.78
CA ASP A 199 4.98 9.21 21.00
C ASP A 199 5.02 8.12 19.93
N VAL A 200 5.21 8.48 18.64
CA VAL A 200 5.37 7.49 17.56
C VAL A 200 6.51 6.54 17.89
N CYS A 201 7.70 7.02 18.20
CA CYS A 201 8.86 6.17 18.52
C CYS A 201 8.57 5.24 19.69
N LYS A 202 7.93 5.75 20.73
CA LYS A 202 7.55 4.97 21.93
C LYS A 202 6.64 3.79 21.60
N TYR A 203 5.59 4.02 20.80
CA TYR A 203 4.61 2.99 20.48
C TYR A 203 5.07 2.09 19.31
N ALA A 204 5.80 2.61 18.35
CA ALA A 204 6.43 1.81 17.29
C ALA A 204 7.44 0.79 17.88
N ARG A 205 8.20 1.16 18.91
CA ARG A 205 9.11 0.25 19.62
C ARG A 205 8.37 -0.94 20.24
N LYS A 206 7.17 -0.72 20.78
CA LYS A 206 6.32 -1.80 21.27
C LYS A 206 5.87 -2.77 20.18
N LEU A 207 5.67 -2.28 18.95
CA LEU A 207 5.38 -3.16 17.81
C LEU A 207 6.61 -3.96 17.38
N GLN A 208 7.82 -3.39 17.49
CA GLN A 208 9.05 -4.16 17.31
C GLN A 208 9.24 -5.23 18.38
N GLU A 209 8.97 -4.92 19.65
CA GLU A 209 9.01 -5.89 20.76
C GLU A 209 8.01 -7.04 20.55
N GLN A 210 6.89 -6.81 19.86
CA GLN A 210 5.91 -7.81 19.47
C GLN A 210 6.30 -8.60 18.22
N GLY A 211 7.34 -8.18 17.47
CA GLY A 211 7.91 -8.94 16.37
C GLY A 211 8.13 -8.19 15.05
N ALA A 212 7.58 -7.00 14.84
CA ALA A 212 7.88 -6.24 13.62
C ALA A 212 9.37 -5.92 13.53
N ARG A 213 10.00 -6.20 12.36
CA ARG A 213 11.42 -5.90 12.20
C ARG A 213 11.63 -4.41 11.94
N ASN A 214 10.86 -3.83 11.04
CA ASN A 214 10.88 -2.41 10.72
C ASN A 214 9.49 -1.82 10.88
N VAL A 215 9.38 -0.67 11.53
CA VAL A 215 8.10 0.03 11.74
C VAL A 215 8.19 1.42 11.11
N LEU A 216 7.52 1.60 9.98
CA LEU A 216 7.41 2.87 9.26
C LEU A 216 6.06 3.51 9.60
N VAL A 217 6.08 4.65 10.27
CA VAL A 217 4.84 5.36 10.65
C VAL A 217 4.71 6.64 9.85
N SER A 218 3.61 6.75 9.09
CA SER A 218 3.27 7.97 8.37
C SER A 218 2.43 8.91 9.23
N MET A 219 2.71 10.22 9.14
CA MET A 219 2.04 11.26 9.92
C MET A 219 1.47 12.39 9.03
N ALA A 220 1.09 12.05 7.80
CA ALA A 220 0.61 13.00 6.80
C ALA A 220 1.51 14.26 6.71
N GLY A 221 0.97 15.45 6.96
CA GLY A 221 1.71 16.72 6.92
C GLY A 221 2.84 16.85 7.95
N ASP A 222 2.85 16.03 9.00
CA ASP A 222 3.90 15.99 10.04
C ASP A 222 5.06 15.07 9.68
N GLY A 223 5.03 14.45 8.50
CA GLY A 223 6.11 13.64 7.97
C GLY A 223 6.03 12.16 8.33
N ALA A 224 7.15 11.58 8.78
CA ALA A 224 7.20 10.16 9.09
C ALA A 224 8.33 9.81 10.09
N VAL A 225 8.23 8.60 10.65
CA VAL A 225 9.24 7.98 11.50
C VAL A 225 9.48 6.55 11.04
N LEU A 226 10.73 6.10 11.01
CA LEU A 226 11.11 4.71 10.84
C LEU A 226 11.92 4.25 12.06
N LEU A 227 11.49 3.16 12.67
CA LEU A 227 12.35 2.36 13.55
C LEU A 227 12.80 1.12 12.79
N ALA A 228 14.10 1.03 12.53
CA ALA A 228 14.69 -0.06 11.74
C ALA A 228 15.19 -1.21 12.63
N GLU A 229 15.29 -2.41 12.06
CA GLU A 229 15.71 -3.62 12.77
C GLU A 229 17.18 -3.60 13.22
N ASP A 230 18.01 -2.75 12.61
CA ASP A 230 19.41 -2.53 13.01
C ASP A 230 19.55 -1.59 14.22
N GLY A 231 18.43 -1.12 14.78
CA GLY A 231 18.36 -0.18 15.89
C GLY A 231 18.39 1.28 15.48
N SER A 232 18.54 1.59 14.19
CA SER A 232 18.48 2.96 13.69
C SER A 232 17.09 3.55 13.78
N GLU A 233 17.02 4.84 14.07
CA GLU A 233 15.80 5.64 14.11
C GLU A 233 15.94 6.81 13.14
N TYR A 234 14.97 6.95 12.23
CA TYR A 234 14.91 8.03 11.24
C TYR A 234 13.63 8.82 11.42
N ARG A 235 13.74 10.14 11.37
CA ARG A 235 12.62 11.08 11.46
C ARG A 235 12.75 12.11 10.34
N ALA A 236 11.65 12.43 9.69
CA ALA A 236 11.60 13.49 8.69
C ALA A 236 10.30 14.31 8.83
N GLU A 237 10.40 15.59 8.50
CA GLU A 237 9.23 16.40 8.20
C GLU A 237 8.69 16.03 6.82
N ALA A 238 7.40 16.32 6.59
CA ALA A 238 6.86 16.16 5.24
C ALA A 238 7.54 17.14 4.28
N PRO A 239 7.94 16.69 3.07
CA PRO A 239 8.39 17.59 2.04
C PRO A 239 7.33 18.67 1.74
N LYS A 240 7.79 19.90 1.43
CA LYS A 240 6.89 21.00 1.13
C LYS A 240 6.33 20.88 -0.29
N GLY A 241 5.01 20.96 -0.43
CA GLY A 241 4.30 20.93 -1.71
C GLY A 241 2.81 21.22 -1.53
N THR A 242 2.08 21.24 -2.64
CA THR A 242 0.62 21.41 -2.63
C THR A 242 -0.03 20.05 -2.82
N VAL A 243 -0.81 19.61 -1.87
CA VAL A 243 -1.56 18.36 -1.94
C VAL A 243 -2.65 18.49 -3.01
N LYS A 244 -2.63 17.59 -3.98
CA LYS A 244 -3.65 17.45 -5.04
C LYS A 244 -4.51 16.22 -4.83
N ASN A 245 -3.91 15.11 -4.41
CA ASN A 245 -4.59 13.86 -4.19
C ASN A 245 -3.87 13.03 -3.12
N SER A 246 -4.48 12.84 -1.96
CA SER A 246 -3.88 12.08 -0.87
C SER A 246 -4.06 10.55 -1.01
N VAL A 247 -4.93 10.11 -1.93
CA VAL A 247 -5.21 8.68 -2.16
C VAL A 247 -3.96 7.98 -2.71
N GLY A 248 -3.59 6.86 -2.10
CA GLY A 248 -2.42 6.09 -2.51
C GLY A 248 -1.07 6.64 -2.02
N ALA A 249 -1.02 7.78 -1.29
CA ALA A 249 0.23 8.30 -0.75
C ALA A 249 0.89 7.32 0.24
N GLY A 250 0.11 6.65 1.08
CA GLY A 250 0.59 5.60 1.98
C GLY A 250 1.14 4.38 1.24
N ASP A 251 0.44 3.93 0.19
CA ASP A 251 0.86 2.82 -0.67
C ASP A 251 2.15 3.19 -1.41
N SER A 252 2.26 4.44 -1.87
CA SER A 252 3.45 4.99 -2.51
C SER A 252 4.65 5.03 -1.55
N MET A 253 4.41 5.34 -0.27
CA MET A 253 5.45 5.29 0.76
C MET A 253 5.98 3.86 0.95
N VAL A 254 5.12 2.83 0.91
CA VAL A 254 5.53 1.42 0.93
C VAL A 254 6.40 1.10 -0.29
N ALA A 255 5.97 1.49 -1.49
CA ALA A 255 6.72 1.25 -2.72
C ALA A 255 8.09 1.95 -2.69
N GLY A 256 8.14 3.21 -2.26
CA GLY A 256 9.36 3.98 -2.10
C GLY A 256 10.32 3.38 -1.08
N PHE A 257 9.81 2.88 0.05
CA PHE A 257 10.61 2.16 1.05
C PHE A 257 11.27 0.92 0.44
N ILE A 258 10.51 0.10 -0.27
CA ILE A 258 11.03 -1.11 -0.93
C ILE A 258 12.08 -0.73 -1.98
N ALA A 259 11.80 0.26 -2.81
CA ALA A 259 12.72 0.74 -3.84
C ALA A 259 14.05 1.25 -3.24
N GLY A 260 13.98 2.11 -2.22
CA GLY A 260 15.16 2.65 -1.55
C GLY A 260 16.00 1.58 -0.84
N TYR A 261 15.35 0.57 -0.26
CA TYR A 261 16.03 -0.58 0.33
C TYR A 261 16.79 -1.41 -0.71
N LEU A 262 16.16 -1.66 -1.86
CA LEU A 262 16.74 -2.48 -2.93
C LEU A 262 17.89 -1.79 -3.68
N ILE A 263 17.85 -0.46 -3.85
CA ILE A 263 18.92 0.29 -4.52
C ILE A 263 20.27 0.08 -3.85
N THR A 264 20.29 -0.16 -2.55
CA THR A 264 21.51 -0.35 -1.75
C THR A 264 21.82 -1.82 -1.45
N ASP A 265 21.04 -2.74 -1.99
CA ASP A 265 21.17 -4.19 -1.77
C ASP A 265 21.33 -4.56 -0.28
N GLY A 266 20.61 -3.86 0.60
CA GLY A 266 20.68 -4.09 2.05
C GLY A 266 21.98 -3.63 2.73
N GLY A 267 22.80 -2.79 2.07
CA GLY A 267 24.04 -2.25 2.61
C GLY A 267 23.85 -1.26 3.77
N ALA A 268 24.93 -0.66 4.25
CA ALA A 268 24.95 0.16 5.47
C ALA A 268 23.94 1.32 5.52
N ASP A 269 23.57 1.88 4.37
CA ASP A 269 22.59 2.98 4.28
C ASP A 269 21.17 2.50 3.83
N ALA A 270 20.92 1.20 3.81
CA ALA A 270 19.68 0.65 3.25
C ALA A 270 18.41 1.21 3.90
N TYR A 271 18.36 1.27 5.22
CA TYR A 271 17.19 1.78 5.94
C TYR A 271 17.04 3.29 5.82
N ARG A 272 18.15 4.04 5.75
CA ARG A 272 18.11 5.48 5.48
C ARG A 272 17.52 5.74 4.10
N ASN A 273 18.06 5.10 3.07
CA ASN A 273 17.57 5.27 1.70
C ASN A 273 16.11 4.79 1.55
N ALA A 274 15.74 3.67 2.19
CA ALA A 274 14.37 3.18 2.24
C ALA A 274 13.43 4.24 2.84
N PHE A 275 13.81 4.83 3.97
CA PHE A 275 13.02 5.86 4.64
C PHE A 275 12.89 7.13 3.79
N GLU A 276 14.03 7.68 3.33
CA GLU A 276 14.06 8.91 2.54
C GLU A 276 13.26 8.76 1.23
N MET A 277 13.43 7.63 0.51
CA MET A 277 12.65 7.31 -0.69
C MET A 277 11.17 7.10 -0.38
N GLY A 278 10.84 6.42 0.71
CA GLY A 278 9.46 6.25 1.15
C GLY A 278 8.75 7.57 1.39
N VAL A 279 9.38 8.49 2.14
CA VAL A 279 8.86 9.83 2.41
C VAL A 279 8.66 10.63 1.13
N CYS A 280 9.65 10.63 0.23
CA CYS A 280 9.56 11.37 -1.04
C CYS A 280 8.49 10.78 -1.97
N THR A 281 8.42 9.45 -2.08
CA THR A 281 7.45 8.79 -2.96
C THR A 281 6.02 9.01 -2.51
N GLY A 282 5.76 8.89 -1.19
CA GLY A 282 4.44 9.19 -0.61
C GLY A 282 4.04 10.65 -0.83
N SER A 283 4.96 11.59 -0.58
CA SER A 283 4.71 13.02 -0.76
C SER A 283 4.56 13.41 -2.23
N ALA A 284 5.38 12.86 -3.13
CA ALA A 284 5.27 13.12 -4.56
C ALA A 284 3.91 12.66 -5.10
N SER A 285 3.43 11.47 -4.68
CA SER A 285 2.08 11.02 -5.04
C SER A 285 0.99 11.93 -4.49
N ALA A 286 1.14 12.45 -3.27
CA ALA A 286 0.19 13.42 -2.71
C ALA A 286 0.15 14.75 -3.48
N PHE A 287 1.26 15.14 -4.12
CA PHE A 287 1.38 16.38 -4.91
C PHE A 287 1.02 16.20 -6.39
N SER A 288 0.76 14.99 -6.83
CA SER A 288 0.43 14.63 -8.21
C SER A 288 -1.06 14.35 -8.37
N GLU A 289 -1.58 14.44 -9.59
CA GLU A 289 -2.96 14.08 -9.94
C GLU A 289 -3.20 12.56 -9.84
N GLU A 290 -2.18 11.78 -10.18
CA GLU A 290 -2.12 10.32 -10.10
C GLU A 290 -0.95 9.90 -9.20
N LEU A 291 -0.64 8.61 -9.17
CA LEU A 291 0.54 8.10 -8.46
C LEU A 291 1.83 8.64 -9.09
N ALA A 292 2.80 9.02 -8.26
CA ALA A 292 4.01 9.71 -8.68
C ALA A 292 4.82 8.95 -9.74
N THR A 293 5.39 9.71 -10.66
CA THR A 293 6.40 9.24 -11.60
C THR A 293 7.79 9.22 -10.96
N LYS A 294 8.73 8.54 -11.62
CA LYS A 294 10.12 8.50 -11.16
C LYS A 294 10.72 9.90 -11.06
N GLU A 295 10.50 10.73 -12.09
CA GLU A 295 11.02 12.09 -12.18
C GLU A 295 10.51 12.98 -11.04
N GLU A 296 9.23 12.86 -10.69
CA GLU A 296 8.63 13.61 -9.57
C GLU A 296 9.26 13.20 -8.23
N VAL A 297 9.46 11.89 -8.04
CA VAL A 297 10.10 11.35 -6.82
C VAL A 297 11.55 11.78 -6.72
N GLU A 298 12.35 11.61 -7.78
CA GLU A 298 13.77 11.99 -7.82
C GLU A 298 13.96 13.50 -7.62
N GLY A 299 13.12 14.31 -8.27
CA GLY A 299 13.13 15.76 -8.11
C GLY A 299 12.83 16.20 -6.67
N LEU A 300 11.86 15.56 -6.04
CA LEU A 300 11.52 15.83 -4.64
C LEU A 300 12.61 15.33 -3.68
N TYR A 301 13.21 14.17 -3.97
CA TYR A 301 14.29 13.60 -3.18
C TYR A 301 15.54 14.53 -3.14
N VAL A 302 15.98 15.01 -4.31
CA VAL A 302 17.09 15.96 -4.41
C VAL A 302 16.79 17.25 -3.63
N LYS A 303 15.57 17.78 -3.74
CA LYS A 303 15.14 19.01 -3.08
C LYS A 303 15.07 18.85 -1.55
N THR A 304 14.69 17.66 -1.06
CA THR A 304 14.43 17.42 0.37
C THR A 304 15.69 16.96 1.10
N PHE A 305 16.46 16.05 0.52
CA PHE A 305 17.62 15.42 1.16
C PHE A 305 18.96 15.81 0.55
N GLY A 306 18.98 16.61 -0.52
CA GLY A 306 20.19 17.20 -1.10
C GLY A 306 21.15 16.20 -1.75
N LYS A 307 20.71 14.98 -2.04
CA LYS A 307 21.52 13.94 -2.69
C LYS A 307 21.13 13.83 -4.17
N LYS A 308 22.12 13.72 -5.03
CA LYS A 308 21.97 13.37 -6.45
C LYS A 308 22.21 11.89 -6.65
#